data_d9537cdc05932e14cfedc1d1c52f671e
#
_entry.id   d9537cdc05932e14cfedc1d1c52f671e
#
_cell.length_a   1.000
_cell.length_b   1.000
_cell.length_c   1.000
_cell.angle_alpha   90.00
_cell.angle_beta   90.00
_cell.angle_gamma   90.00
#
_symmetry.space_group_name_H-M   'P 1'
#
loop_
_entity.id
_entity.type
_entity.pdbx_description
1 polymer ?
#
loop_
_entity_poly.entity_id
_entity_poly.type
_entity_poly.pdbx_seq_one_letter_code
_entity_poly.pdbx_strand_id
1 'polypeptide(L)'
;MERIRKYLVSEKFAAEAYHGGMEQDKRERALYKFRSGCCNVLVSTDLAARGLDIPEVRHIVHYHLPANEEAFIHRSGRTGRWDETGNIYIIVGPEEHVPEFIGEAAEWNVDGERINPVSPAWVTLYIGRGKKDKLNKVDILGFLCKKGGLTAKDVGRID
;
A
#
# COMPACT_ATOMS: atom_id res chain seq x y z
N MET A 1 -4.90 -2.90 12.74
CA MET A 1 -4.54 -2.95 11.30
C MET A 1 -5.56 -3.77 10.51
N GLU A 2 -5.78 -5.03 10.79
CA GLU A 2 -6.73 -5.89 10.08
C GLU A 2 -8.17 -5.36 10.06
N ARG A 3 -8.64 -4.70 11.14
CA ARG A 3 -9.97 -4.08 11.18
C ARG A 3 -10.09 -2.95 10.14
N ILE A 4 -9.07 -2.09 10.03
CA ILE A 4 -9.04 -0.98 9.06
C ILE A 4 -9.00 -1.55 7.64
N ARG A 5 -8.13 -2.52 7.37
CA ARG A 5 -8.07 -3.19 6.07
C ARG A 5 -9.42 -3.79 5.68
N LYS A 6 -10.05 -4.55 6.59
CA LYS A 6 -11.37 -5.16 6.35
C LYS A 6 -12.44 -4.11 6.03
N TYR A 7 -12.45 -3.01 6.78
CA TYR A 7 -13.35 -1.90 6.53
C TYR A 7 -13.11 -1.30 5.14
N LEU A 8 -11.88 -0.97 4.78
CA LEU A 8 -11.53 -0.42 3.47
C LEU A 8 -11.93 -1.37 2.33
N VAL A 9 -11.70 -2.67 2.50
CA VAL A 9 -12.11 -3.68 1.50
C VAL A 9 -13.65 -3.77 1.40
N SER A 10 -14.38 -3.66 2.51
CA SER A 10 -15.86 -3.62 2.47
C SER A 10 -16.39 -2.39 1.74
N GLU A 11 -15.66 -1.28 1.79
CA GLU A 11 -15.94 -0.05 1.02
C GLU A 11 -15.33 -0.10 -0.41
N LYS A 12 -14.91 -1.28 -0.89
CA LYS A 12 -14.37 -1.55 -2.24
C LYS A 12 -13.00 -0.92 -2.54
N PHE A 13 -12.25 -0.49 -1.52
CA PHE A 13 -10.85 -0.11 -1.71
C PHE A 13 -9.96 -1.34 -1.88
N ALA A 14 -9.03 -1.27 -2.82
CA ALA A 14 -7.97 -2.26 -2.95
C ALA A 14 -6.91 -2.02 -1.87
N ALA A 15 -7.10 -2.63 -0.70
CA ALA A 15 -6.27 -2.41 0.48
C ALA A 15 -5.63 -3.71 0.98
N GLU A 16 -4.34 -3.63 1.34
CA GLU A 16 -3.59 -4.70 1.98
C GLU A 16 -3.07 -4.26 3.35
N ALA A 17 -2.90 -5.22 4.26
CA ALA A 17 -2.26 -4.99 5.55
C ALA A 17 -0.80 -5.41 5.51
N TYR A 18 0.05 -4.70 6.30
CA TYR A 18 1.45 -5.03 6.48
C TYR A 18 1.87 -4.78 7.93
N HIS A 19 2.08 -5.85 8.69
CA HIS A 19 2.47 -5.74 10.10
C HIS A 19 3.23 -6.98 10.59
N GLY A 20 3.92 -6.85 11.72
CA GLY A 20 4.80 -7.89 12.26
C GLY A 20 4.10 -9.20 12.66
N GLY A 21 2.79 -9.18 12.91
CA GLY A 21 2.00 -10.39 13.20
C GLY A 21 1.63 -11.23 11.98
N MET A 22 2.03 -10.81 10.77
CA MET A 22 1.82 -11.59 9.54
C MET A 22 3.00 -12.53 9.29
N GLU A 23 2.70 -13.67 8.67
CA GLU A 23 3.72 -14.58 8.11
C GLU A 23 4.53 -13.86 7.02
N GLN A 24 5.80 -14.24 6.86
CA GLN A 24 6.72 -13.56 5.95
C GLN A 24 6.21 -13.55 4.50
N ASP A 25 5.72 -14.69 4.01
CA ASP A 25 5.20 -14.80 2.64
C ASP A 25 3.98 -13.89 2.40
N LYS A 26 3.11 -13.74 3.39
CA LYS A 26 1.96 -12.83 3.30
C LYS A 26 2.40 -11.36 3.26
N ARG A 27 3.44 -11.00 4.03
CA ARG A 27 4.03 -9.66 3.98
C ARG A 27 4.63 -9.35 2.62
N GLU A 28 5.41 -10.28 2.08
CA GLU A 28 6.02 -10.13 0.75
C GLU A 28 4.97 -9.96 -0.34
N ARG A 29 3.88 -10.74 -0.29
CA ARG A 29 2.77 -10.62 -1.24
C ARG A 29 2.04 -9.29 -1.12
N ALA A 30 1.77 -8.81 0.09
CA ALA A 30 1.12 -7.52 0.30
C ALA A 30 1.98 -6.37 -0.27
N LEU A 31 3.28 -6.41 0.01
CA LEU A 31 4.23 -5.43 -0.50
C LEU A 31 4.37 -5.50 -2.03
N TYR A 32 4.41 -6.70 -2.59
CA TYR A 32 4.44 -6.90 -4.05
C TYR A 32 3.21 -6.29 -4.72
N LYS A 33 2.01 -6.58 -4.20
CA LYS A 33 0.76 -6.00 -4.72
C LYS A 33 0.75 -4.47 -4.67
N PHE A 34 1.25 -3.90 -3.58
CA PHE A 34 1.35 -2.45 -3.44
C PHE A 34 2.33 -1.86 -4.44
N ARG A 35 3.54 -2.41 -4.57
CA ARG A 35 4.57 -1.96 -5.52
C ARG A 35 4.15 -2.09 -6.99
N SER A 36 3.38 -3.12 -7.31
CA SER A 36 2.90 -3.37 -8.68
C SER A 36 1.60 -2.63 -9.01
N GLY A 37 1.09 -1.78 -8.10
CA GLY A 37 -0.16 -1.05 -8.32
C GLY A 37 -1.42 -1.93 -8.33
N CYS A 38 -1.32 -3.15 -7.75
CA CYS A 38 -2.46 -4.06 -7.61
C CYS A 38 -3.27 -3.78 -6.34
N CYS A 39 -2.77 -2.93 -5.45
CA CYS A 39 -3.55 -2.30 -4.38
C CYS A 39 -3.13 -0.85 -4.22
N ASN A 40 -4.08 -0.01 -3.81
CA ASN A 40 -3.90 1.43 -3.73
C ASN A 40 -3.63 1.90 -2.29
N VAL A 41 -3.95 1.07 -1.32
CA VAL A 41 -3.82 1.39 0.11
C VAL A 41 -3.05 0.30 0.83
N LEU A 42 -1.99 0.69 1.54
CA LEU A 42 -1.24 -0.18 2.43
C LEU A 42 -1.44 0.26 3.87
N VAL A 43 -2.08 -0.59 4.68
CA VAL A 43 -2.33 -0.34 6.10
C VAL A 43 -1.19 -0.95 6.91
N SER A 44 -0.30 -0.11 7.46
CA SER A 44 0.93 -0.56 8.12
C SER A 44 1.08 -0.05 9.55
N THR A 45 1.91 -0.74 10.35
CA THR A 45 2.41 -0.26 11.64
C THR A 45 3.78 0.39 11.48
N ASP A 46 4.18 1.26 12.43
CA ASP A 46 5.49 1.90 12.44
C ASP A 46 6.65 0.90 12.38
N LEU A 47 6.56 -0.14 13.20
CA LEU A 47 7.61 -1.16 13.27
C LEU A 47 7.77 -1.91 11.94
N ALA A 48 6.67 -2.17 11.27
CA ALA A 48 6.68 -2.85 9.97
C ALA A 48 7.11 -1.90 8.84
N ALA A 49 6.83 -0.61 8.97
CA ALA A 49 7.24 0.40 7.99
C ALA A 49 8.74 0.74 8.04
N ARG A 50 9.40 0.50 9.20
CA ARG A 50 10.85 0.69 9.33
C ARG A 50 11.61 -0.33 8.46
N GLY A 51 12.52 0.14 7.65
CA GLY A 51 13.34 -0.71 6.76
C GLY A 51 12.61 -1.27 5.54
N LEU A 52 11.35 -0.90 5.32
CA LEU A 52 10.69 -1.22 4.07
C LEU A 52 11.24 -0.35 2.94
N ASP A 53 11.68 -1.03 1.90
CA ASP A 53 11.84 -0.41 0.59
C ASP A 53 10.46 -0.27 -0.07
N ILE A 54 9.65 0.66 0.47
CA ILE A 54 8.39 1.05 -0.14
C ILE A 54 8.71 2.13 -1.17
N PRO A 55 8.22 2.00 -2.40
CA PRO A 55 8.29 3.09 -3.36
C PRO A 55 7.62 4.32 -2.77
N GLU A 56 8.05 5.47 -3.21
CA GLU A 56 7.49 6.75 -2.81
C GLU A 56 5.97 6.74 -2.92
N VAL A 57 5.29 7.12 -1.85
CA VAL A 57 3.84 7.19 -1.79
C VAL A 57 3.40 8.65 -1.85
N ARG A 58 2.34 8.93 -2.58
CA ARG A 58 1.82 10.31 -2.71
C ARG A 58 1.11 10.78 -1.46
N HIS A 59 0.48 9.88 -0.72
CA HIS A 59 -0.36 10.20 0.41
C HIS A 59 -0.03 9.33 1.61
N ILE A 60 0.19 9.95 2.76
CA ILE A 60 0.35 9.28 4.05
C ILE A 60 -0.78 9.71 4.96
N VAL A 61 -1.49 8.76 5.54
CA VAL A 61 -2.56 9.02 6.51
C VAL A 61 -2.14 8.48 7.87
N HIS A 62 -1.93 9.36 8.83
CA HIS A 62 -1.74 9.00 10.23
C HIS A 62 -3.11 8.73 10.85
N TYR A 63 -3.51 7.46 10.89
CA TYR A 63 -4.77 7.03 11.49
C TYR A 63 -4.76 7.17 13.03
N HIS A 64 -3.61 7.04 13.63
CA HIS A 64 -3.32 7.40 15.02
C HIS A 64 -2.20 8.42 15.03
N LEU A 65 -2.28 9.36 15.94
CA LEU A 65 -1.23 10.36 16.15
C LEU A 65 0.12 9.65 16.40
N PRO A 66 1.22 10.19 15.85
CA PRO A 66 2.55 9.69 16.15
C PRO A 66 2.89 9.94 17.62
N ALA A 67 3.56 8.98 18.25
CA ALA A 67 3.90 9.06 19.68
C ALA A 67 4.98 10.12 19.97
N ASN A 68 5.81 10.46 19.00
CA ASN A 68 6.88 11.45 19.09
C ASN A 68 7.29 11.95 17.69
N GLU A 69 8.13 12.97 17.67
CA GLU A 69 8.64 13.60 16.45
C GLU A 69 9.40 12.62 15.56
N GLU A 70 10.22 11.75 16.13
CA GLU A 70 10.95 10.73 15.36
C GLU A 70 10.02 9.80 14.59
N ALA A 71 8.93 9.35 15.23
CA ALA A 71 7.91 8.53 14.58
C ALA A 71 7.20 9.29 13.47
N PHE A 72 6.91 10.59 13.68
CA PHE A 72 6.33 11.47 12.65
C PHE A 72 7.25 11.59 11.44
N ILE A 73 8.52 11.92 11.65
CA ILE A 73 9.53 12.06 10.58
C ILE A 73 9.70 10.75 9.81
N HIS A 74 9.81 9.61 10.50
CA HIS A 74 9.97 8.30 9.87
C HIS A 74 8.76 7.89 9.03
N ARG A 75 7.55 8.17 9.48
CA ARG A 75 6.33 7.92 8.70
C ARG A 75 6.28 8.85 7.48
N SER A 76 6.46 10.14 7.71
CA SER A 76 6.39 11.19 6.70
C SER A 76 7.47 11.08 5.63
N GLY A 77 8.64 10.58 5.98
CA GLY A 77 9.77 10.36 5.06
C GLY A 77 9.54 9.25 4.03
N ARG A 78 8.32 8.76 3.84
CA ARG A 78 7.92 7.88 2.74
C ARG A 78 7.26 8.62 1.59
N THR A 79 7.09 9.94 1.70
CA THR A 79 6.54 10.80 0.65
C THR A 79 7.42 12.03 0.46
N GLY A 80 7.27 12.72 -0.66
CA GLY A 80 7.98 13.98 -0.92
C GLY A 80 9.49 13.85 -1.17
N ARG A 81 9.96 12.75 -1.74
CA ARG A 81 11.36 12.58 -2.14
C ARG A 81 11.53 13.03 -3.60
N TRP A 82 12.71 13.62 -3.93
CA TRP A 82 13.12 13.89 -5.30
C TRP A 82 12.11 14.69 -6.14
N ASP A 83 11.76 15.90 -5.74
CA ASP A 83 10.90 16.84 -6.49
C ASP A 83 9.41 16.47 -6.61
N GLU A 84 8.94 15.38 -6.01
CA GLU A 84 7.50 15.10 -5.94
C GLU A 84 6.86 15.68 -4.67
N THR A 85 5.74 16.35 -4.82
CA THR A 85 4.93 16.85 -3.69
C THR A 85 4.13 15.71 -3.08
N GLY A 86 4.38 15.41 -1.81
CA GLY A 86 3.61 14.45 -1.04
C GLY A 86 2.64 15.13 -0.08
N ASN A 87 1.53 14.46 0.21
CA ASN A 87 0.55 14.94 1.17
C ASN A 87 0.53 14.06 2.42
N ILE A 88 0.52 14.70 3.58
CA ILE A 88 0.42 14.04 4.87
C ILE A 88 -0.89 14.46 5.51
N TYR A 89 -1.69 13.49 5.90
CA TYR A 89 -2.96 13.69 6.55
C TYR A 89 -2.91 13.09 7.95
N ILE A 90 -3.56 13.74 8.89
CA ILE A 90 -3.63 13.33 10.29
C ILE A 90 -5.10 13.27 10.68
N ILE A 91 -5.53 12.13 11.18
CA ILE A 91 -6.88 11.98 11.74
C ILE A 91 -6.77 12.28 13.22
N VAL A 92 -7.52 13.29 13.68
CA VAL A 92 -7.55 13.73 15.08
C VAL A 92 -8.94 13.45 15.63
N GLY A 93 -9.00 12.71 16.72
CA GLY A 93 -10.25 12.46 17.44
C GLY A 93 -10.73 13.69 18.21
N PRO A 94 -12.00 13.70 18.67
CA PRO A 94 -12.58 14.88 19.34
C PRO A 94 -11.86 15.31 20.64
N GLU A 95 -11.18 14.37 21.29
CA GLU A 95 -10.45 14.60 22.55
C GLU A 95 -8.92 14.59 22.36
N GLU A 96 -8.46 14.43 21.12
CA GLU A 96 -7.03 14.42 20.80
C GLU A 96 -6.58 15.82 20.40
N HIS A 97 -5.33 16.14 20.72
CA HIS A 97 -4.69 17.38 20.31
C HIS A 97 -3.52 17.07 19.39
N VAL A 98 -3.38 17.87 18.34
CA VAL A 98 -2.23 17.76 17.43
C VAL A 98 -0.96 18.11 18.20
N PRO A 99 0.03 17.22 18.27
CA PRO A 99 1.29 17.52 18.95
C PRO A 99 2.04 18.69 18.32
N GLU A 100 2.68 19.53 19.15
CA GLU A 100 3.40 20.72 18.69
C GLU A 100 4.48 20.44 17.65
N PHE A 101 5.15 19.27 17.72
CA PHE A 101 6.19 18.90 16.76
C PHE A 101 5.66 18.65 15.34
N ILE A 102 4.35 18.59 15.13
CA ILE A 102 3.76 18.49 13.79
C ILE A 102 3.71 19.84 13.10
N GLY A 103 3.71 20.93 13.88
CA GLY A 103 3.62 22.28 13.37
C GLY A 103 2.21 22.64 12.90
N GLU A 104 2.12 23.69 12.08
CA GLU A 104 0.85 24.15 11.54
C GLU A 104 0.34 23.20 10.47
N ALA A 105 -0.91 22.76 10.63
CA ALA A 105 -1.62 21.94 9.65
C ALA A 105 -2.94 22.63 9.29
N ALA A 106 -3.27 22.66 8.01
CA ALA A 106 -4.57 23.13 7.57
C ALA A 106 -5.66 22.13 7.98
N GLU A 107 -6.70 22.62 8.61
CA GLU A 107 -7.86 21.80 8.90
C GLU A 107 -8.61 21.49 7.59
N TRP A 108 -8.87 20.22 7.37
CA TRP A 108 -9.62 19.76 6.21
C TRP A 108 -10.93 19.12 6.63
N ASN A 109 -12.02 19.79 6.34
CA ASN A 109 -13.34 19.22 6.56
C ASN A 109 -13.64 18.21 5.46
N VAL A 110 -13.87 16.96 5.85
CA VAL A 110 -14.21 15.85 4.96
C VAL A 110 -15.73 15.60 4.88
N ASP A 111 -16.56 16.53 5.33
CA ASP A 111 -18.02 16.49 5.14
C ASP A 111 -18.34 16.63 3.64
N GLY A 112 -18.23 15.56 2.94
CA GLY A 112 -18.32 15.55 1.50
C GLY A 112 -18.89 14.29 0.89
N GLU A 113 -19.02 14.33 -0.40
CA GLU A 113 -19.52 13.24 -1.22
C GLU A 113 -18.67 11.97 -1.04
N ARG A 114 -19.33 10.82 -0.97
CA ARG A 114 -18.66 9.52 -1.04
C ARG A 114 -17.90 9.42 -2.36
N ILE A 115 -16.59 9.41 -2.28
CA ILE A 115 -15.74 9.18 -3.44
C ILE A 115 -15.75 7.68 -3.76
N ASN A 116 -16.05 7.33 -5.00
CA ASN A 116 -15.94 5.95 -5.44
C ASN A 116 -14.46 5.52 -5.48
N PRO A 117 -14.12 4.37 -4.87
CA PRO A 117 -12.76 3.89 -4.91
C PRO A 117 -12.28 3.65 -6.33
N VAL A 118 -11.07 4.09 -6.63
CA VAL A 118 -10.42 3.80 -7.91
C VAL A 118 -9.96 2.34 -7.90
N SER A 119 -10.41 1.57 -8.87
CA SER A 119 -9.94 0.20 -9.05
C SER A 119 -8.50 0.18 -9.56
N PRO A 120 -7.64 -0.71 -9.04
CA PRO A 120 -6.30 -0.92 -9.59
C PRO A 120 -6.37 -1.33 -11.06
N ALA A 121 -5.43 -0.84 -11.87
CA ALA A 121 -5.33 -1.24 -13.28
C ALA A 121 -4.81 -2.68 -13.45
N TRP A 122 -4.17 -3.24 -12.43
CA TRP A 122 -3.53 -4.55 -12.46
C TRP A 122 -4.08 -5.47 -11.39
N VAL A 123 -4.03 -6.78 -11.68
CA VAL A 123 -4.30 -7.83 -10.71
C VAL A 123 -3.05 -8.69 -10.53
N THR A 124 -2.82 -9.19 -9.31
CA THR A 124 -1.72 -10.10 -9.04
C THR A 124 -2.18 -11.54 -9.16
N LEU A 125 -1.52 -12.31 -10.03
CA LEU A 125 -1.69 -13.76 -10.10
C LEU A 125 -0.52 -14.44 -9.37
N TYR A 126 -0.85 -15.27 -8.38
CA TYR A 126 0.14 -16.09 -7.68
C TYR A 126 0.19 -17.50 -8.26
N ILE A 127 1.37 -17.91 -8.68
CA ILE A 127 1.63 -19.27 -9.18
C ILE A 127 2.57 -19.94 -8.17
N GLY A 128 2.07 -20.97 -7.47
CA GLY A 128 2.81 -21.71 -6.44
C GLY A 128 3.89 -22.68 -6.99
N ARG A 129 4.31 -22.48 -8.22
CA ARG A 129 5.34 -23.27 -8.91
C ARG A 129 6.37 -22.33 -9.54
N GLY A 130 7.61 -22.78 -9.64
CA GLY A 130 8.68 -21.95 -10.17
C GLY A 130 9.85 -22.75 -10.72
N LYS A 131 11.05 -22.18 -10.73
CA LYS A 131 12.27 -22.81 -11.30
C LYS A 131 12.55 -24.20 -10.74
N LYS A 132 12.28 -24.44 -9.45
CA LYS A 132 12.43 -25.76 -8.81
C LYS A 132 11.49 -26.81 -9.43
N ASP A 133 10.37 -26.38 -9.97
CA ASP A 133 9.36 -27.20 -10.63
C ASP A 133 9.55 -27.21 -12.16
N LYS A 134 10.69 -26.73 -12.66
CA LYS A 134 11.00 -26.57 -14.09
C LYS A 134 10.07 -25.60 -14.82
N LEU A 135 9.47 -24.66 -14.10
CA LEU A 135 8.63 -23.61 -14.67
C LEU A 135 9.40 -22.29 -14.64
N ASN A 136 9.60 -21.68 -15.80
CA ASN A 136 10.26 -20.38 -15.92
C ASN A 136 9.29 -19.29 -16.38
N LYS A 137 9.75 -18.03 -16.36
CA LYS A 137 8.93 -16.86 -16.73
C LYS A 137 8.39 -16.92 -18.16
N VAL A 138 9.17 -17.49 -19.08
CA VAL A 138 8.79 -17.61 -20.49
C VAL A 138 7.66 -18.62 -20.66
N ASP A 139 7.70 -19.73 -19.89
CA ASP A 139 6.64 -20.74 -19.89
C ASP A 139 5.32 -20.15 -19.40
N ILE A 140 5.39 -19.36 -18.31
CA ILE A 140 4.22 -18.66 -17.75
C ILE A 140 3.65 -17.69 -18.78
N LEU A 141 4.49 -16.82 -19.35
CA LEU A 141 4.07 -15.88 -20.38
C LEU A 141 3.46 -16.57 -21.58
N GLY A 142 4.14 -17.62 -22.08
CA GLY A 142 3.67 -18.43 -23.20
C GLY A 142 2.31 -19.08 -22.94
N PHE A 143 2.09 -19.60 -21.72
CA PHE A 143 0.80 -20.15 -21.30
C PHE A 143 -0.30 -19.09 -21.26
N LEU A 144 -0.03 -17.96 -20.62
CA LEU A 144 -1.00 -16.87 -20.51
C LEU A 144 -1.41 -16.33 -21.88
N CYS A 145 -0.45 -16.17 -22.80
CA CYS A 145 -0.75 -15.69 -24.15
C CYS A 145 -1.44 -16.75 -25.02
N LYS A 146 -0.94 -18.01 -25.02
CA LYS A 146 -1.47 -19.04 -25.93
C LYS A 146 -2.78 -19.68 -25.48
N LYS A 147 -2.96 -19.82 -24.16
CA LYS A 147 -4.13 -20.49 -23.58
C LYS A 147 -5.05 -19.54 -22.83
N GLY A 148 -4.49 -18.47 -22.23
CA GLY A 148 -5.24 -17.46 -21.49
C GLY A 148 -5.84 -16.35 -22.37
N GLY A 149 -5.48 -16.31 -23.65
CA GLY A 149 -5.98 -15.27 -24.58
C GLY A 149 -5.45 -13.85 -24.29
N LEU A 150 -4.40 -13.74 -23.46
CA LEU A 150 -3.77 -12.47 -23.17
C LEU A 150 -2.72 -12.11 -24.22
N THR A 151 -2.43 -10.84 -24.36
CA THR A 151 -1.26 -10.34 -25.12
C THR A 151 -0.09 -10.08 -24.16
N ALA A 152 1.12 -9.97 -24.69
CA ALA A 152 2.29 -9.65 -23.86
C ALA A 152 2.15 -8.28 -23.15
N LYS A 153 1.32 -7.37 -23.65
CA LYS A 153 1.03 -6.07 -23.04
C LYS A 153 0.11 -6.18 -21.82
N ASP A 154 -0.68 -7.26 -21.73
CA ASP A 154 -1.59 -7.51 -20.63
C ASP A 154 -0.88 -8.23 -19.47
N VAL A 155 0.39 -8.61 -19.65
CA VAL A 155 1.20 -9.28 -18.63
C VAL A 155 2.26 -8.31 -18.13
N GLY A 156 2.15 -7.92 -16.88
CA GLY A 156 3.10 -7.07 -16.22
C GLY A 156 4.36 -7.83 -15.75
N ARG A 157 4.96 -7.37 -14.67
CA ARG A 157 6.16 -7.96 -14.08
C ARG A 157 5.91 -9.40 -13.59
N ILE A 158 6.83 -10.31 -13.90
CA ILE A 158 6.88 -11.69 -13.38
C ILE A 158 8.15 -11.81 -12.52
N ASP A 159 8.01 -12.12 -11.25
CA ASP A 159 9.11 -12.31 -10.29
C ASP A 159 9.38 -13.79 -9.99
#